data_cefc72c354684efb10f35fc9498cac30
#
_entry.id   cefc72c354684efb10f35fc9498cac30
#
_cell.length_a   1.000
_cell.length_b   1.000
_cell.length_c   1.000
_cell.angle_alpha   90.00
_cell.angle_beta   90.00
_cell.angle_gamma   90.00
#
_symmetry.space_group_name_H-M   'P 1'
#
loop_
_entity.id
_entity.type
_entity.pdbx_description
1 polymer ?
#
loop_
_entity_poly.entity_id
_entity_poly.type
_entity_poly.pdbx_seq_one_letter_code
_entity_poly.pdbx_strand_id
1 'polypeptide(L)'
;MSIKKWKTLKSDYIIKRPWLTARRDEVQLPNGVIHNEYYVLEYPDWVNVIAEDCEGNLIVERQWRHGLGIVSNEICAGVIEKDEEPLDAAKRELQEETGFGGGTWSKLMTISPNPSTTNNLCHCFLAKGVEPISSQHLDKTEDIEFELLPKAKVFEMLKNGDFMQALMIAPLWKYFSEHL
;
A
#
# COMPACT_ATOMS: atom_id res chain seq x y z
N MET A 1 -19.04 -23.17 -16.09
CA MET A 1 -17.78 -23.04 -16.87
C MET A 1 -16.76 -22.39 -15.94
N SER A 2 -15.55 -22.94 -15.84
CA SER A 2 -14.48 -22.31 -15.05
C SER A 2 -13.72 -21.30 -15.93
N ILE A 3 -13.42 -20.12 -15.38
CA ILE A 3 -12.55 -19.13 -16.04
C ILE A 3 -11.14 -19.73 -16.15
N LYS A 4 -10.54 -19.65 -17.33
CA LYS A 4 -9.20 -20.19 -17.61
C LYS A 4 -8.18 -19.08 -17.74
N LYS A 5 -6.94 -19.38 -17.36
CA LYS A 5 -5.79 -18.46 -17.52
C LYS A 5 -5.56 -18.16 -19.00
N TRP A 6 -5.26 -16.90 -19.32
CA TRP A 6 -4.81 -16.48 -20.64
C TRP A 6 -3.35 -16.87 -20.87
N LYS A 7 -2.99 -17.04 -22.13
CA LYS A 7 -1.62 -17.36 -22.52
C LYS A 7 -0.92 -16.10 -23.03
N THR A 8 0.18 -15.70 -22.41
CA THR A 8 1.05 -14.66 -22.95
C THR A 8 1.84 -15.24 -24.12
N LEU A 9 1.74 -14.60 -25.29
CA LEU A 9 2.41 -14.99 -26.52
C LEU A 9 3.71 -14.21 -26.69
N LYS A 10 3.69 -12.91 -26.34
CA LYS A 10 4.82 -12.00 -26.45
C LYS A 10 4.72 -10.92 -25.37
N SER A 11 5.89 -10.41 -24.92
CA SER A 11 5.98 -9.25 -24.03
C SER A 11 7.08 -8.32 -24.52
N ASP A 12 6.76 -7.05 -24.70
CA ASP A 12 7.69 -6.00 -25.08
C ASP A 12 7.68 -4.89 -24.03
N TYR A 13 8.85 -4.53 -23.47
CA TYR A 13 8.95 -3.37 -22.58
C TYR A 13 8.90 -2.07 -23.38
N ILE A 14 7.97 -1.17 -23.01
CA ILE A 14 7.80 0.15 -23.59
C ILE A 14 8.64 1.18 -22.85
N ILE A 15 8.60 1.10 -21.50
CA ILE A 15 9.38 1.93 -20.59
C ILE A 15 9.96 1.03 -19.52
N LYS A 16 11.24 1.24 -19.17
CA LYS A 16 11.88 0.56 -18.05
C LYS A 16 12.74 1.57 -17.28
N ARG A 17 12.16 2.14 -16.24
CA ARG A 17 12.77 3.12 -15.35
C ARG A 17 12.53 2.70 -13.90
N PRO A 18 13.32 3.20 -12.92
CA PRO A 18 13.18 2.83 -11.50
C PRO A 18 11.74 2.97 -10.97
N TRP A 19 11.04 4.06 -11.32
CA TRP A 19 9.69 4.36 -10.84
C TRP A 19 8.58 4.16 -11.86
N LEU A 20 8.90 3.60 -13.03
CA LEU A 20 7.94 3.32 -14.08
C LEU A 20 8.46 2.23 -15.01
N THR A 21 7.98 1.03 -14.83
CA THR A 21 8.18 -0.07 -15.78
C THR A 21 6.84 -0.43 -16.39
N ALA A 22 6.74 -0.32 -17.71
CA ALA A 22 5.55 -0.65 -18.47
C ALA A 22 5.90 -1.61 -19.61
N ARG A 23 5.14 -2.71 -19.73
CA ARG A 23 5.24 -3.64 -20.84
C ARG A 23 3.91 -3.75 -21.57
N ARG A 24 3.97 -4.11 -22.84
CA ARG A 24 2.84 -4.50 -23.67
C ARG A 24 2.92 -6.00 -23.92
N ASP A 25 1.86 -6.71 -23.57
CA ASP A 25 1.72 -8.14 -23.80
C ASP A 25 0.74 -8.41 -24.96
N GLU A 26 1.11 -9.34 -25.84
CA GLU A 26 0.19 -10.02 -26.73
C GLU A 26 -0.31 -11.26 -25.99
N VAL A 27 -1.63 -11.39 -25.84
CA VAL A 27 -2.23 -12.49 -25.06
C VAL A 27 -3.30 -13.22 -25.86
N GLN A 28 -3.38 -14.53 -25.67
CA GLN A 28 -4.43 -15.36 -26.23
C GLN A 28 -5.45 -15.75 -25.16
N LEU A 29 -6.71 -15.42 -25.40
CA LEU A 29 -7.84 -15.79 -24.56
C LEU A 29 -8.18 -17.27 -24.72
N PRO A 30 -8.89 -17.87 -23.76
CA PRO A 30 -9.30 -19.30 -23.85
C PRO A 30 -10.20 -19.65 -25.03
N ASN A 31 -10.87 -18.67 -25.62
CA ASN A 31 -11.70 -18.81 -26.83
C ASN A 31 -10.90 -18.70 -28.14
N GLY A 32 -9.56 -18.54 -28.04
CA GLY A 32 -8.66 -18.42 -29.19
C GLY A 32 -8.45 -17.00 -29.71
N VAL A 33 -9.20 -16.01 -29.21
CA VAL A 33 -9.02 -14.61 -29.61
C VAL A 33 -7.65 -14.11 -29.12
N ILE A 34 -6.94 -13.40 -30.00
CA ILE A 34 -5.67 -12.74 -29.68
C ILE A 34 -5.95 -11.26 -29.40
N HIS A 35 -5.45 -10.77 -28.26
CA HIS A 35 -5.46 -9.38 -27.87
C HIS A 35 -4.01 -8.85 -27.87
N ASN A 36 -3.70 -7.94 -28.78
CA ASN A 36 -2.32 -7.55 -29.10
C ASN A 36 -1.75 -6.45 -28.20
N GLU A 37 -2.58 -5.82 -27.36
CA GLU A 37 -2.21 -4.62 -26.60
C GLU A 37 -2.72 -4.67 -25.16
N TYR A 38 -2.30 -5.67 -24.39
CA TYR A 38 -2.53 -5.69 -22.95
C TYR A 38 -1.37 -5.01 -22.23
N TYR A 39 -1.64 -3.91 -21.54
CA TYR A 39 -0.60 -3.15 -20.85
C TYR A 39 -0.51 -3.54 -19.39
N VAL A 40 0.73 -3.78 -18.91
CA VAL A 40 1.04 -4.09 -17.51
C VAL A 40 2.07 -3.10 -17.00
N LEU A 41 1.75 -2.48 -15.86
CA LEU A 41 2.70 -1.72 -15.06
C LEU A 41 3.32 -2.65 -14.01
N GLU A 42 4.63 -2.73 -13.99
CA GLU A 42 5.37 -3.56 -13.04
C GLU A 42 5.89 -2.69 -11.91
N TYR A 43 5.49 -3.03 -10.69
CA TYR A 43 5.96 -2.42 -9.46
C TYR A 43 6.46 -3.49 -8.50
N PRO A 44 7.38 -3.16 -7.58
CA PRO A 44 7.61 -3.99 -6.41
C PRO A 44 6.32 -4.10 -5.57
N ASP A 45 6.25 -5.10 -4.71
CA ASP A 45 5.17 -5.19 -3.74
C ASP A 45 5.29 -4.03 -2.73
N TRP A 46 4.16 -3.70 -2.10
CA TRP A 46 4.05 -2.64 -1.11
C TRP A 46 3.60 -3.18 0.24
N VAL A 47 3.89 -2.42 1.27
CA VAL A 47 3.32 -2.60 2.60
C VAL A 47 2.49 -1.39 2.99
N ASN A 48 1.50 -1.59 3.87
CA ASN A 48 0.95 -0.54 4.69
C ASN A 48 0.68 -1.02 6.11
N VAL A 49 0.65 -0.09 7.05
CA VAL A 49 0.57 -0.37 8.48
C VAL A 49 -0.51 0.49 9.13
N ILE A 50 -1.49 -0.16 9.74
CA ILE A 50 -2.31 0.48 10.76
C ILE A 50 -1.54 0.37 12.07
N ALA A 51 -1.01 1.48 12.56
CA ALA A 51 -0.23 1.54 13.79
C ALA A 51 -1.06 2.17 14.91
N GLU A 52 -1.24 1.39 15.99
CA GLU A 52 -1.96 1.77 17.19
C GLU A 52 -0.98 1.92 18.35
N ASP A 53 -0.94 3.10 18.98
CA ASP A 53 -0.09 3.35 20.15
C ASP A 53 -0.60 2.66 21.43
N CYS A 54 0.13 2.82 22.54
CA CYS A 54 -0.24 2.23 23.84
C CYS A 54 -1.51 2.88 24.45
N GLU A 55 -1.94 4.03 23.97
CA GLU A 55 -3.15 4.73 24.40
C GLU A 55 -4.35 4.40 23.51
N GLY A 56 -4.12 3.67 22.41
CA GLY A 56 -5.16 3.29 21.45
C GLY A 56 -5.43 4.33 20.37
N ASN A 57 -4.54 5.31 20.19
CA ASN A 57 -4.60 6.22 19.04
C ASN A 57 -4.00 5.55 17.80
N LEU A 58 -4.44 5.97 16.62
CA LEU A 58 -3.88 5.55 15.35
C LEU A 58 -2.95 6.62 14.78
N ILE A 59 -1.85 6.19 14.20
CA ILE A 59 -0.97 7.06 13.42
C ILE A 59 -1.61 7.31 12.07
N VAL A 60 -1.79 8.58 11.73
CA VAL A 60 -2.27 9.05 10.42
C VAL A 60 -1.24 10.01 9.85
N GLU A 61 -0.86 9.77 8.62
CA GLU A 61 0.13 10.55 7.88
C GLU A 61 -0.52 11.49 6.88
N ARG A 62 0.21 12.54 6.53
CA ARG A 62 -0.17 13.49 5.50
C ARG A 62 1.01 13.75 4.60
N GLN A 63 0.83 13.59 3.29
CA GLN A 63 1.85 13.90 2.32
C GLN A 63 1.29 14.40 0.99
N TRP A 64 2.11 15.10 0.22
CA TRP A 64 1.75 15.57 -1.11
C TRP A 64 1.79 14.43 -2.12
N ARG A 65 0.67 14.15 -2.77
CA ARG A 65 0.55 13.16 -3.86
C ARG A 65 0.43 13.88 -5.20
N HIS A 66 1.56 14.03 -5.87
CA HIS A 66 1.68 14.83 -7.10
C HIS A 66 0.74 14.36 -8.22
N GLY A 67 0.51 13.06 -8.35
CA GLY A 67 -0.38 12.49 -9.37
C GLY A 67 -1.84 12.95 -9.26
N LEU A 68 -2.33 13.17 -8.03
CA LEU A 68 -3.68 13.70 -7.76
C LEU A 68 -3.67 15.21 -7.52
N GLY A 69 -2.52 15.82 -7.21
CA GLY A 69 -2.42 17.23 -6.88
C GLY A 69 -3.06 17.60 -5.54
N ILE A 70 -2.96 16.73 -4.55
CA ILE A 70 -3.56 16.91 -3.21
C ILE A 70 -2.58 16.57 -2.09
N VAL A 71 -2.85 17.10 -0.90
CA VAL A 71 -2.35 16.52 0.35
C VAL A 71 -3.28 15.37 0.74
N SER A 72 -2.74 14.17 0.85
CA SER A 72 -3.49 12.95 1.14
C SER A 72 -3.34 12.56 2.60
N ASN A 73 -4.46 12.14 3.23
CA ASN A 73 -4.40 11.45 4.52
C ASN A 73 -4.18 9.96 4.25
N GLU A 74 -3.21 9.38 4.94
CA GLU A 74 -2.75 8.01 4.70
C GLU A 74 -2.43 7.30 6.02
N ILE A 75 -2.26 6.01 5.98
CA ILE A 75 -1.56 5.22 6.98
C ILE A 75 -0.16 4.95 6.46
N CYS A 76 0.82 4.70 7.33
CA CYS A 76 2.20 4.41 6.96
C CYS A 76 2.27 3.37 5.83
N ALA A 77 3.04 3.63 4.80
CA ALA A 77 3.11 2.76 3.63
C ALA A 77 4.38 2.97 2.81
N GLY A 78 4.98 1.88 2.37
CA GLY A 78 6.17 1.95 1.54
C GLY A 78 6.40 0.76 0.64
N VAL A 79 7.56 0.72 0.02
CA VAL A 79 7.99 -0.29 -0.94
C VAL A 79 8.71 -1.43 -0.22
N ILE A 80 8.41 -2.67 -0.59
CA ILE A 80 9.23 -3.83 -0.18
C ILE A 80 10.50 -3.81 -1.02
N GLU A 81 11.65 -3.72 -0.38
CA GLU A 81 12.94 -3.76 -1.05
C GLU A 81 13.26 -5.17 -1.58
N LYS A 82 14.27 -5.23 -2.44
CA LYS A 82 14.69 -6.52 -2.99
C LYS A 82 15.18 -7.44 -1.88
N ASP A 83 14.67 -8.67 -1.87
CA ASP A 83 15.00 -9.73 -0.90
C ASP A 83 14.57 -9.42 0.55
N GLU A 84 13.68 -8.41 0.76
CA GLU A 84 13.11 -8.04 2.05
C GLU A 84 11.79 -8.79 2.31
N GLU A 85 11.59 -9.25 3.54
CA GLU A 85 10.32 -9.86 3.94
C GLU A 85 9.25 -8.76 4.22
N PRO A 86 7.99 -8.96 3.82
CA PRO A 86 6.96 -7.93 3.96
C PRO A 86 6.78 -7.37 5.38
N LEU A 87 6.95 -8.20 6.42
CA LEU A 87 6.85 -7.74 7.80
C LEU A 87 8.03 -6.86 8.20
N ASP A 88 9.21 -7.15 7.69
CA ASP A 88 10.41 -6.35 8.00
C ASP A 88 10.35 -5.01 7.28
N ALA A 89 9.88 -4.98 6.01
CA ALA A 89 9.56 -3.75 5.29
C ALA A 89 8.54 -2.89 6.07
N ALA A 90 7.46 -3.48 6.55
CA ALA A 90 6.44 -2.77 7.32
C ALA A 90 6.98 -2.13 8.61
N LYS A 91 7.89 -2.83 9.30
CA LYS A 91 8.54 -2.29 10.51
C LYS A 91 9.52 -1.18 10.19
N ARG A 92 10.31 -1.32 9.12
CA ARG A 92 11.27 -0.34 8.64
C ARG A 92 10.55 0.95 8.25
N GLU A 93 9.51 0.87 7.39
CA GLU A 93 8.74 2.03 6.93
C GLU A 93 8.09 2.77 8.11
N LEU A 94 7.44 2.05 9.04
CA LEU A 94 6.85 2.68 10.23
C LEU A 94 7.90 3.47 11.04
N GLN A 95 9.08 2.90 11.21
CA GLN A 95 10.15 3.55 11.95
C GLN A 95 10.72 4.76 11.19
N GLU A 96 10.92 4.64 9.89
CA GLU A 96 11.46 5.71 9.04
C GLU A 96 10.49 6.89 8.94
N GLU A 97 9.22 6.62 8.63
CA GLU A 97 8.20 7.66 8.42
C GLU A 97 7.71 8.31 9.72
N THR A 98 7.74 7.61 10.86
CA THR A 98 7.13 8.12 12.10
C THR A 98 8.06 8.10 13.32
N GLY A 99 9.13 7.33 13.30
CA GLY A 99 9.95 7.06 14.48
C GLY A 99 9.34 6.08 15.48
N PHE A 100 8.16 5.53 15.18
CA PHE A 100 7.49 4.54 16.03
C PHE A 100 7.91 3.11 15.69
N GLY A 101 7.82 2.22 16.67
CA GLY A 101 8.12 0.81 16.48
C GLY A 101 7.74 -0.04 17.70
N GLY A 102 8.29 -1.26 17.79
CA GLY A 102 7.91 -2.22 18.82
C GLY A 102 6.50 -2.78 18.63
N GLY A 103 5.80 -3.04 19.72
CA GLY A 103 4.44 -3.54 19.72
C GLY A 103 4.26 -4.98 19.22
N THR A 104 3.01 -5.36 19.01
CA THR A 104 2.62 -6.69 18.52
C THR A 104 2.08 -6.57 17.10
N TRP A 105 2.63 -7.36 16.17
CA TRP A 105 2.34 -7.30 14.74
C TRP A 105 1.50 -8.48 14.29
N SER A 106 0.52 -8.20 13.45
CA SER A 106 -0.27 -9.21 12.76
C SER A 106 -0.56 -8.82 11.32
N LYS A 107 -0.60 -9.80 10.43
CA LYS A 107 -1.01 -9.58 9.05
C LYS A 107 -2.52 -9.37 9.01
N LEU A 108 -2.95 -8.24 8.47
CA LEU A 108 -4.37 -7.90 8.36
C LEU A 108 -4.99 -8.44 7.07
N MET A 109 -4.34 -8.18 5.93
CA MET A 109 -4.80 -8.66 4.62
C MET A 109 -3.69 -8.52 3.57
N THR A 110 -3.97 -9.02 2.36
CA THR A 110 -3.19 -8.72 1.15
C THR A 110 -4.16 -8.32 0.06
N ILE A 111 -3.89 -7.22 -0.63
CA ILE A 111 -4.75 -6.66 -1.67
C ILE A 111 -3.94 -6.33 -2.92
N SER A 112 -4.61 -6.29 -4.07
CA SER A 112 -4.04 -5.78 -5.30
C SER A 112 -4.42 -4.32 -5.49
N PRO A 113 -3.48 -3.44 -5.84
CA PRO A 113 -3.78 -2.03 -6.14
C PRO A 113 -4.72 -1.87 -7.33
N ASN A 114 -4.43 -2.58 -8.42
CA ASN A 114 -5.25 -2.60 -9.63
C ASN A 114 -4.95 -3.86 -10.46
N PRO A 115 -5.66 -4.98 -10.22
CA PRO A 115 -5.34 -6.27 -10.83
C PRO A 115 -5.53 -6.31 -12.36
N SER A 116 -6.12 -5.27 -12.95
CA SER A 116 -6.26 -5.18 -14.41
C SER A 116 -5.04 -4.59 -15.11
N THR A 117 -4.17 -3.86 -14.38
CA THR A 117 -3.03 -3.14 -14.98
C THR A 117 -1.73 -3.28 -14.22
N THR A 118 -1.74 -3.64 -12.94
CA THR A 118 -0.53 -3.81 -12.15
C THR A 118 -0.32 -5.26 -11.74
N ASN A 119 0.93 -5.65 -11.51
CA ASN A 119 1.29 -7.02 -11.14
C ASN A 119 1.64 -7.20 -9.68
N ASN A 120 1.71 -6.10 -8.92
CA ASN A 120 2.13 -6.11 -7.52
C ASN A 120 0.97 -6.26 -6.54
N LEU A 121 1.34 -6.59 -5.32
CA LEU A 121 0.44 -6.69 -4.16
C LEU A 121 0.80 -5.63 -3.11
N CYS A 122 -0.16 -5.34 -2.22
CA CYS A 122 0.06 -4.58 -1.00
C CYS A 122 -0.24 -5.49 0.20
N HIS A 123 0.75 -5.66 1.07
CA HIS A 123 0.66 -6.44 2.31
C HIS A 123 0.32 -5.50 3.46
N CYS A 124 -0.89 -5.63 4.01
CA CYS A 124 -1.38 -4.77 5.07
C CYS A 124 -1.16 -5.41 6.44
N PHE A 125 -0.60 -4.64 7.37
CA PHE A 125 -0.32 -5.08 8.73
C PHE A 125 -1.04 -4.21 9.77
N LEU A 126 -1.28 -4.80 10.93
CA LEU A 126 -1.70 -4.13 12.14
C LEU A 126 -0.58 -4.25 13.17
N ALA A 127 -0.11 -3.11 13.68
CA ALA A 127 0.84 -3.02 14.77
C ALA A 127 0.13 -2.39 15.98
N LYS A 128 0.08 -3.10 17.12
CA LYS A 128 -0.57 -2.62 18.36
C LYS A 128 0.45 -2.39 19.47
N GLY A 129 0.29 -1.29 20.18
CA GLY A 129 1.17 -0.91 21.27
C GLY A 129 2.53 -0.44 20.76
N VAL A 130 2.54 0.28 19.63
CA VAL A 130 3.76 0.90 19.14
C VAL A 130 4.10 2.12 20.00
N GLU A 131 5.38 2.41 20.10
CA GLU A 131 5.92 3.54 20.87
C GLU A 131 7.04 4.26 20.12
N PRO A 132 7.33 5.52 20.45
CA PRO A 132 8.47 6.21 19.86
C PRO A 132 9.78 5.51 20.24
N ILE A 133 10.56 5.07 19.24
CA ILE A 133 11.84 4.40 19.42
C ILE A 133 13.01 5.15 18.76
N SER A 134 12.70 6.06 17.85
CA SER A 134 13.68 6.89 17.14
C SER A 134 13.07 8.24 16.74
N SER A 135 13.86 9.12 16.15
CA SER A 135 13.34 10.22 15.35
C SER A 135 12.92 9.75 13.97
N GLN A 136 12.03 10.50 13.31
CA GLN A 136 11.66 10.32 11.90
C GLN A 136 12.91 10.48 11.00
N HIS A 137 13.06 9.63 10.00
CA HIS A 137 14.18 9.59 9.07
C HIS A 137 13.68 9.44 7.63
N LEU A 138 13.19 10.54 7.08
CA LEU A 138 12.63 10.58 5.73
C LEU A 138 13.72 10.60 4.67
N ASP A 139 13.43 10.01 3.54
CA ASP A 139 14.22 10.15 2.33
C ASP A 139 14.18 11.62 1.82
N LYS A 140 15.20 12.03 1.06
CA LYS A 140 15.31 13.41 0.55
C LYS A 140 14.14 13.89 -0.29
N THR A 141 13.35 12.97 -0.80
CA THR A 141 12.19 13.23 -1.66
C THR A 141 10.86 13.03 -0.94
N GLU A 142 10.91 12.74 0.36
CA GLU A 142 9.75 12.56 1.22
C GLU A 142 9.51 13.81 2.08
N ASP A 143 8.24 14.18 2.17
CA ASP A 143 7.75 15.27 3.01
C ASP A 143 6.45 14.76 3.66
N ILE A 144 6.62 14.13 4.83
CA ILE A 144 5.56 13.43 5.56
C ILE A 144 5.41 14.04 6.94
N GLU A 145 4.21 14.47 7.27
CA GLU A 145 3.77 14.79 8.62
C GLU A 145 2.89 13.67 9.16
N PHE A 146 2.94 13.38 10.45
CA PHE A 146 2.03 12.43 11.08
C PHE A 146 1.39 12.99 12.35
N GLU A 147 0.22 12.45 12.68
CA GLU A 147 -0.54 12.77 13.89
C GLU A 147 -1.02 11.48 14.57
N LEU A 148 -1.06 11.49 15.90
CA LEU A 148 -1.75 10.47 16.70
C LEU A 148 -3.21 10.90 16.89
N LEU A 149 -4.11 10.16 16.29
CA LEU A 149 -5.54 10.49 16.33
C LEU A 149 -6.36 9.40 17.03
N PRO A 150 -7.33 9.79 17.88
CA PRO A 150 -8.27 8.83 18.45
C PRO A 150 -8.97 7.99 17.38
N LYS A 151 -9.15 6.69 17.61
CA LYS A 151 -9.82 5.77 16.67
C LYS A 151 -11.16 6.31 16.16
N ALA A 152 -11.97 6.91 17.05
CA ALA A 152 -13.24 7.50 16.67
C ALA A 152 -13.08 8.61 15.62
N LYS A 153 -12.03 9.43 15.73
CA LYS A 153 -11.72 10.48 14.76
C LYS A 153 -11.31 9.90 13.41
N VAL A 154 -10.42 8.89 13.40
CA VAL A 154 -10.00 8.21 12.17
C VAL A 154 -11.20 7.53 11.50
N PHE A 155 -12.09 6.92 12.27
CA PHE A 155 -13.32 6.33 11.73
C PHE A 155 -14.27 7.36 11.11
N GLU A 156 -14.40 8.55 11.73
CA GLU A 156 -15.15 9.66 11.13
C GLU A 156 -14.51 10.13 9.81
N MET A 157 -13.20 10.31 9.78
CA MET A 157 -12.46 10.68 8.57
C MET A 157 -12.68 9.65 7.45
N LEU A 158 -12.62 8.35 7.78
CA LEU A 158 -12.88 7.27 6.83
C LEU A 158 -14.31 7.33 6.25
N LYS A 159 -15.33 7.55 7.10
CA LYS A 159 -16.74 7.69 6.67
C LYS A 159 -16.97 8.92 5.81
N ASN A 160 -16.30 10.00 6.10
CA ASN A 160 -16.42 11.27 5.38
C ASN A 160 -15.69 11.26 4.03
N GLY A 161 -14.84 10.25 3.76
CA GLY A 161 -14.03 10.17 2.54
C GLY A 161 -12.77 11.02 2.58
N ASP A 162 -12.27 11.35 3.78
CA ASP A 162 -11.02 12.11 3.95
C ASP A 162 -9.77 11.29 3.57
N PHE A 163 -9.91 9.95 3.46
CA PHE A 163 -8.94 9.08 2.83
C PHE A 163 -9.37 8.81 1.39
N MET A 164 -8.50 9.05 0.42
CA MET A 164 -8.85 8.90 -1.00
C MET A 164 -8.22 7.67 -1.65
N GLN A 165 -7.10 7.20 -1.13
CA GLN A 165 -6.39 6.05 -1.71
C GLN A 165 -7.03 4.73 -1.28
N ALA A 166 -7.43 3.90 -2.25
CA ALA A 166 -8.09 2.61 -1.99
C ALA A 166 -7.25 1.67 -1.10
N LEU A 167 -5.92 1.72 -1.23
CA LEU A 167 -4.99 0.92 -0.41
C LEU A 167 -4.99 1.34 1.08
N MET A 168 -5.42 2.54 1.41
CA MET A 168 -5.61 3.02 2.79
C MET A 168 -7.03 2.70 3.28
N ILE A 169 -8.02 2.90 2.42
CA ILE A 169 -9.45 2.72 2.76
C ILE A 169 -9.76 1.26 3.07
N ALA A 170 -9.29 0.32 2.25
CA ALA A 170 -9.64 -1.10 2.39
C ALA A 170 -9.17 -1.70 3.74
N PRO A 171 -7.89 -1.56 4.16
CA PRO A 171 -7.45 -2.06 5.46
C PRO A 171 -8.08 -1.31 6.64
N LEU A 172 -8.33 0.01 6.53
CA LEU A 172 -9.02 0.76 7.58
C LEU A 172 -10.45 0.25 7.77
N TRP A 173 -11.22 0.03 6.71
CA TRP A 173 -12.56 -0.57 6.83
C TRP A 173 -12.51 -1.96 7.44
N LYS A 174 -11.55 -2.81 7.05
CA LYS A 174 -11.40 -4.13 7.67
C LYS A 174 -11.08 -4.00 9.16
N TYR A 175 -10.12 -3.16 9.52
CA TYR A 175 -9.75 -2.92 10.92
C TYR A 175 -10.96 -2.50 11.75
N PHE A 176 -11.70 -1.49 11.32
CA PHE A 176 -12.87 -1.01 12.06
C PHE A 176 -14.01 -2.02 12.10
N SER A 177 -14.19 -2.85 11.08
CA SER A 177 -15.22 -3.92 11.10
C SER A 177 -14.93 -5.03 12.10
N GLU A 178 -13.68 -5.20 12.52
CA GLU A 178 -13.23 -6.24 13.43
C GLU A 178 -12.96 -5.74 14.88
N HIS A 179 -12.88 -4.40 15.06
CA HIS A 179 -12.42 -3.79 16.31
C HIS A 179 -13.36 -2.69 16.87
N LEU A 180 -14.54 -2.49 16.28
CA LEU A 180 -15.61 -1.61 16.81
C LEU A 180 -16.68 -2.40 17.59
#